data_7692bfc80d8f488e177e903e8f4948f1
#
_entry.id   7692bfc80d8f488e177e903e8f4948f1
#
_cell.length_a   1.000
_cell.length_b   1.000
_cell.length_c   1.000
_cell.angle_alpha   90.00
_cell.angle_beta   90.00
_cell.angle_gamma   90.00
#
_symmetry.space_group_name_H-M   'P 1'
#
loop_
_entity.id
_entity.type
_entity.pdbx_description
1 polymer ?
#
loop_
_entity_poly.entity_id
_entity_poly.type
_entity_poly.pdbx_seq_one_letter_code
_entity_poly.pdbx_strand_id
1 'polypeptide(L)'
;AEVGGAPVEAGRGVVPVTLVWRKLGNLDSDHRVALRLTDANGHTWASRDSLPQGGEASFTAMVIGEELVDRHGVTIPAGTPPGDYQLRLSVQDQANDHPLDLFDAEGQPRGVEAILSSVQVVLPVTPLPAEALPVQYPLTADFDRRVRLLGYSLSNGPFRAGDSLTFSLFWQVLADGNEPYVVFAQLQDKTSKPVALGEAPPVYSSERWKAGDLLRDPHAIPLPADLPAGDYRLAVGLLRPDRSRLPVGRGDQVVLTTLETIQRLHDFSPPSVQHPLDVRFGNRARLVGYDLRTATARPGGSLTLVLHWQALETFDHNYVVFTHLVTADDRIVGQRDQVPGNGAYPTTSWIPDEY
;
A
#
# COMPACT_ATOMS: atom_id res chain seq x y z
N ALA A 1 -17.51 -5.30 -18.19
CA ALA A 1 -17.79 -4.54 -16.96
C ALA A 1 -18.43 -3.21 -17.29
N GLU A 2 -19.39 -2.78 -16.48
CA GLU A 2 -19.97 -1.44 -16.52
C GLU A 2 -19.72 -0.76 -15.18
N VAL A 3 -19.31 0.50 -15.21
CA VAL A 3 -19.03 1.33 -14.02
C VAL A 3 -19.80 2.63 -14.14
N GLY A 4 -20.43 3.08 -13.06
CA GLY A 4 -21.15 4.36 -13.05
C GLY A 4 -20.21 5.54 -13.31
N GLY A 5 -20.61 6.46 -14.19
CA GLY A 5 -19.77 7.56 -14.70
C GLY A 5 -19.98 8.93 -14.07
N ALA A 6 -20.85 9.08 -13.08
CA ALA A 6 -21.08 10.37 -12.39
C ALA A 6 -20.05 10.59 -11.29
N PRO A 7 -19.69 11.88 -10.96
CA PRO A 7 -18.88 12.17 -9.79
C PRO A 7 -19.52 11.62 -8.50
N VAL A 8 -18.68 11.07 -7.61
CA VAL A 8 -19.13 10.39 -6.39
C VAL A 8 -18.68 11.19 -5.16
N GLU A 9 -19.62 11.52 -4.25
CA GLU A 9 -19.28 12.26 -3.04
C GLU A 9 -18.57 11.36 -2.01
N ALA A 10 -17.46 11.84 -1.46
CA ALA A 10 -16.78 11.22 -0.34
C ALA A 10 -17.70 11.11 0.89
N GLY A 11 -17.77 9.94 1.51
CA GLY A 11 -18.56 9.66 2.70
C GLY A 11 -20.05 9.45 2.48
N ARG A 12 -20.56 9.58 1.23
CA ARG A 12 -21.97 9.37 0.88
C ARG A 12 -22.16 8.51 -0.36
N GLY A 13 -21.19 8.55 -1.27
CA GLY A 13 -21.33 7.95 -2.56
C GLY A 13 -20.94 6.49 -2.60
N VAL A 14 -21.52 5.79 -3.57
CA VAL A 14 -21.20 4.40 -3.91
C VAL A 14 -20.94 4.34 -5.41
N VAL A 15 -19.83 3.76 -5.84
CA VAL A 15 -19.55 3.46 -7.23
C VAL A 15 -20.21 2.15 -7.60
N PRO A 16 -21.28 2.14 -8.41
CA PRO A 16 -21.89 0.91 -8.86
C PRO A 16 -21.01 0.24 -9.94
N VAL A 17 -20.83 -1.06 -9.80
CA VAL A 17 -20.04 -1.89 -10.72
C VAL A 17 -20.86 -3.12 -11.08
N THR A 18 -21.04 -3.37 -12.38
CA THR A 18 -21.62 -4.60 -12.89
C THR A 18 -20.57 -5.36 -13.69
N LEU A 19 -20.27 -6.57 -13.25
CA LEU A 19 -19.37 -7.51 -13.90
C LEU A 19 -20.20 -8.62 -14.56
N VAL A 20 -19.78 -9.08 -15.71
CA VAL A 20 -20.33 -10.27 -16.34
C VAL A 20 -19.22 -11.30 -16.46
N TRP A 21 -19.38 -12.41 -15.78
CA TRP A 21 -18.44 -13.52 -15.74
C TRP A 21 -18.93 -14.64 -16.67
N ARG A 22 -17.99 -15.25 -17.37
CA ARG A 22 -18.26 -16.47 -18.15
C ARG A 22 -17.26 -17.54 -17.79
N LYS A 23 -17.74 -18.69 -17.38
CA LYS A 23 -16.88 -19.83 -17.03
C LYS A 23 -16.32 -20.47 -18.28
N LEU A 24 -15.00 -20.53 -18.40
CA LEU A 24 -14.29 -21.13 -19.54
C LEU A 24 -13.71 -22.52 -19.23
N GLY A 25 -13.48 -22.84 -17.96
CA GLY A 25 -12.88 -24.07 -17.51
C GLY A 25 -13.24 -24.41 -16.08
N ASN A 26 -12.85 -25.62 -15.62
CA ASN A 26 -13.02 -25.99 -14.23
C ASN A 26 -12.06 -25.21 -13.32
N LEU A 27 -12.52 -24.91 -12.10
CA LEU A 27 -11.77 -24.28 -11.05
C LEU A 27 -11.66 -25.23 -9.87
N ASP A 28 -10.46 -25.30 -9.28
CA ASP A 28 -10.18 -26.20 -8.15
C ASP A 28 -10.60 -25.59 -6.81
N SER A 29 -10.71 -24.25 -6.75
CA SER A 29 -11.12 -23.49 -5.58
C SER A 29 -12.08 -22.38 -5.98
N ASP A 30 -12.79 -21.82 -4.99
CA ASP A 30 -13.60 -20.62 -5.22
C ASP A 30 -12.74 -19.36 -5.19
N HIS A 31 -13.25 -18.29 -5.78
CA HIS A 31 -12.50 -17.06 -5.98
C HIS A 31 -13.29 -15.86 -5.51
N ARG A 32 -12.58 -14.90 -4.95
CA ARG A 32 -13.07 -13.65 -4.45
C ARG A 32 -12.82 -12.52 -5.45
N VAL A 33 -13.81 -11.70 -5.68
CA VAL A 33 -13.70 -10.48 -6.47
C VAL A 33 -13.20 -9.37 -5.57
N ALA A 34 -12.07 -8.76 -5.92
CA ALA A 34 -11.48 -7.65 -5.21
C ALA A 34 -11.53 -6.38 -6.07
N LEU A 35 -12.24 -5.36 -5.59
CA LEU A 35 -12.31 -4.04 -6.22
C LEU A 35 -11.54 -3.03 -5.36
N ARG A 36 -10.68 -2.22 -5.98
CA ARG A 36 -9.86 -1.21 -5.33
C ARG A 36 -9.99 0.12 -6.05
N LEU A 37 -10.26 1.18 -5.30
CA LEU A 37 -10.17 2.55 -5.80
C LEU A 37 -8.81 3.12 -5.42
N THR A 38 -7.95 3.38 -6.41
CA THR A 38 -6.57 3.81 -6.19
C THR A 38 -6.30 5.17 -6.83
N ASP A 39 -5.47 5.98 -6.18
CA ASP A 39 -4.93 7.21 -6.77
C ASP A 39 -3.76 6.93 -7.72
N ALA A 40 -3.20 8.00 -8.31
CA ALA A 40 -2.07 7.91 -9.24
C ALA A 40 -0.78 7.36 -8.61
N ASN A 41 -0.65 7.42 -7.28
CA ASN A 41 0.48 6.88 -6.53
C ASN A 41 0.27 5.41 -6.13
N GLY A 42 -0.88 4.81 -6.50
CA GLY A 42 -1.24 3.44 -6.14
C GLY A 42 -1.79 3.28 -4.72
N HIS A 43 -2.06 4.38 -4.02
CA HIS A 43 -2.66 4.32 -2.69
C HIS A 43 -4.14 3.95 -2.78
N THR A 44 -4.56 2.95 -2.01
CA THR A 44 -5.96 2.48 -1.99
C THR A 44 -6.80 3.34 -1.04
N TRP A 45 -7.86 3.94 -1.57
CA TRP A 45 -8.80 4.80 -0.84
C TRP A 45 -10.10 4.12 -0.46
N ALA A 46 -10.56 3.20 -1.30
CA ALA A 46 -11.73 2.39 -1.04
C ALA A 46 -11.51 0.97 -1.55
N SER A 47 -12.13 0.01 -0.92
CA SER A 47 -12.05 -1.40 -1.32
C SER A 47 -13.37 -2.14 -1.10
N ARG A 48 -13.59 -3.15 -1.92
CA ARG A 48 -14.67 -4.11 -1.79
C ARG A 48 -14.17 -5.48 -2.16
N ASP A 49 -14.18 -6.40 -1.21
CA ASP A 49 -13.86 -7.81 -1.40
C ASP A 49 -15.11 -8.63 -1.12
N SER A 50 -15.50 -9.47 -2.06
CA SER A 50 -16.66 -10.34 -1.88
C SER A 50 -16.60 -11.54 -2.82
N LEU A 51 -17.26 -12.62 -2.44
CA LEU A 51 -17.63 -13.68 -3.37
C LEU A 51 -18.64 -13.12 -4.38
N PRO A 52 -18.80 -13.76 -5.55
CA PRO A 52 -19.78 -13.37 -6.55
C PRO A 52 -21.18 -13.24 -5.96
N GLN A 53 -21.91 -12.20 -6.38
CA GLN A 53 -23.27 -11.86 -5.86
C GLN A 53 -23.32 -11.77 -4.33
N GLY A 54 -22.24 -11.30 -3.68
CA GLY A 54 -22.17 -11.20 -2.22
C GLY A 54 -22.10 -12.52 -1.47
N GLY A 55 -21.82 -13.63 -2.17
CA GLY A 55 -21.73 -14.99 -1.63
C GLY A 55 -22.94 -15.88 -1.98
N GLU A 56 -23.91 -15.36 -2.74
CA GLU A 56 -25.04 -16.16 -3.21
C GLU A 56 -24.67 -17.05 -4.42
N ALA A 57 -23.55 -16.74 -5.11
CA ALA A 57 -23.04 -17.51 -6.22
C ALA A 57 -21.58 -17.92 -5.97
N SER A 58 -21.17 -19.01 -6.63
CA SER A 58 -19.82 -19.56 -6.57
C SER A 58 -19.34 -19.85 -7.99
N PHE A 59 -18.12 -19.43 -8.32
CA PHE A 59 -17.52 -19.72 -9.62
C PHE A 59 -17.29 -21.22 -9.84
N THR A 60 -17.03 -21.97 -8.77
CA THR A 60 -16.87 -23.44 -8.87
C THR A 60 -18.17 -24.12 -9.23
N ALA A 61 -19.32 -23.62 -8.76
CA ALA A 61 -20.64 -24.18 -9.01
C ALA A 61 -21.20 -23.87 -10.41
N MET A 62 -20.68 -22.84 -11.10
CA MET A 62 -21.10 -22.51 -12.46
C MET A 62 -20.80 -23.65 -13.46
N VAL A 63 -21.62 -23.76 -14.49
CA VAL A 63 -21.38 -24.66 -15.62
C VAL A 63 -20.48 -24.00 -16.66
N ILE A 64 -19.60 -24.75 -17.33
CA ILE A 64 -18.76 -24.21 -18.42
C ILE A 64 -19.65 -23.58 -19.50
N GLY A 65 -19.37 -22.33 -19.86
CA GLY A 65 -20.14 -21.55 -20.81
C GLY A 65 -21.25 -20.70 -20.18
N GLU A 66 -21.57 -20.93 -18.91
CA GLU A 66 -22.55 -20.13 -18.16
C GLU A 66 -22.06 -18.70 -17.93
N GLU A 67 -22.98 -17.75 -17.96
CA GLU A 67 -22.74 -16.34 -17.64
C GLU A 67 -23.39 -15.96 -16.32
N LEU A 68 -22.64 -15.24 -15.49
CA LEU A 68 -23.10 -14.72 -14.20
C LEU A 68 -23.00 -13.19 -14.20
N VAL A 69 -24.11 -12.51 -13.92
CA VAL A 69 -24.13 -11.06 -13.70
C VAL A 69 -23.90 -10.80 -12.22
N ASP A 70 -22.81 -10.10 -11.93
CA ASP A 70 -22.33 -9.86 -10.57
C ASP A 70 -22.28 -8.35 -10.31
N ARG A 71 -23.01 -7.87 -9.29
CA ARG A 71 -23.18 -6.45 -8.99
C ARG A 71 -22.54 -6.10 -7.66
N HIS A 72 -21.72 -5.04 -7.70
CA HIS A 72 -20.99 -4.53 -6.54
C HIS A 72 -21.27 -3.05 -6.33
N GLY A 73 -21.11 -2.59 -5.08
CA GLY A 73 -21.05 -1.18 -4.73
C GLY A 73 -19.75 -0.91 -3.98
N VAL A 74 -18.88 -0.04 -4.51
CA VAL A 74 -17.70 0.42 -3.79
C VAL A 74 -18.03 1.72 -3.09
N THR A 75 -18.19 1.67 -1.77
CA THR A 75 -18.50 2.85 -0.95
C THR A 75 -17.24 3.71 -0.84
N ILE A 76 -17.39 5.01 -1.05
CA ILE A 76 -16.31 5.98 -0.90
C ILE A 76 -16.29 6.48 0.54
N PRO A 77 -15.23 6.20 1.33
CA PRO A 77 -15.16 6.63 2.73
C PRO A 77 -15.14 8.15 2.89
N ALA A 78 -15.65 8.63 4.01
CA ALA A 78 -15.44 10.02 4.40
C ALA A 78 -13.93 10.31 4.54
N GLY A 79 -13.54 11.53 4.16
CA GLY A 79 -12.14 11.94 4.17
C GLY A 79 -11.35 11.55 2.91
N THR A 80 -11.95 10.83 1.96
CA THR A 80 -11.32 10.62 0.65
C THR A 80 -11.19 11.97 -0.06
N PRO A 81 -9.97 12.40 -0.45
CA PRO A 81 -9.76 13.66 -1.14
C PRO A 81 -10.49 13.75 -2.48
N PRO A 82 -10.83 14.95 -2.95
CA PRO A 82 -11.37 15.11 -4.29
C PRO A 82 -10.28 14.88 -5.34
N GLY A 83 -10.63 14.20 -6.42
CA GLY A 83 -9.67 13.87 -7.49
C GLY A 83 -10.15 12.74 -8.39
N ASP A 84 -9.28 12.36 -9.32
CA ASP A 84 -9.50 11.26 -10.23
C ASP A 84 -8.79 10.01 -9.72
N TYR A 85 -9.52 8.91 -9.68
CA TYR A 85 -9.09 7.62 -9.17
C TYR A 85 -9.28 6.55 -10.24
N GLN A 86 -8.49 5.48 -10.14
CA GLN A 86 -8.68 4.28 -10.95
C GLN A 86 -9.42 3.21 -10.15
N LEU A 87 -10.51 2.69 -10.71
CA LEU A 87 -11.15 1.49 -10.19
C LEU A 87 -10.49 0.26 -10.80
N ARG A 88 -9.86 -0.55 -9.95
CA ARG A 88 -9.13 -1.77 -10.31
C ARG A 88 -9.86 -3.00 -9.84
N LEU A 89 -9.77 -4.05 -10.63
CA LEU A 89 -10.32 -5.37 -10.37
C LEU A 89 -9.19 -6.39 -10.31
N SER A 90 -9.16 -7.22 -9.29
CA SER A 90 -8.44 -8.49 -9.26
C SER A 90 -9.34 -9.61 -8.80
N VAL A 91 -8.97 -10.84 -9.15
CA VAL A 91 -9.66 -12.06 -8.70
C VAL A 91 -8.66 -12.85 -7.87
N GLN A 92 -9.04 -13.20 -6.65
CA GLN A 92 -8.15 -13.86 -5.69
C GLN A 92 -8.66 -15.26 -5.36
N ASP A 93 -7.76 -16.23 -5.35
CA ASP A 93 -8.06 -17.57 -4.88
C ASP A 93 -8.39 -17.52 -3.38
N GLN A 94 -9.54 -18.10 -3.01
CA GLN A 94 -10.02 -18.08 -1.62
C GLN A 94 -9.18 -18.95 -0.69
N ALA A 95 -8.50 -19.96 -1.21
CA ALA A 95 -7.72 -20.90 -0.41
C ALA A 95 -6.36 -20.35 0.03
N ASN A 96 -5.77 -19.43 -0.75
CA ASN A 96 -4.40 -18.96 -0.52
C ASN A 96 -4.21 -17.43 -0.66
N ASP A 97 -5.29 -16.69 -0.96
CA ASP A 97 -5.30 -15.24 -1.21
C ASP A 97 -4.42 -14.76 -2.38
N HIS A 98 -3.96 -15.69 -3.24
CA HIS A 98 -3.16 -15.31 -4.40
C HIS A 98 -4.06 -14.75 -5.51
N PRO A 99 -3.67 -13.60 -6.11
CA PRO A 99 -4.38 -13.10 -7.27
C PRO A 99 -4.14 -13.99 -8.48
N LEU A 100 -5.18 -14.12 -9.32
CA LEU A 100 -5.07 -14.81 -10.61
C LEU A 100 -4.36 -13.92 -11.63
N ASP A 101 -3.53 -14.54 -12.47
CA ASP A 101 -2.96 -13.88 -13.63
C ASP A 101 -4.06 -13.58 -14.66
N LEU A 102 -4.02 -12.36 -15.19
CA LEU A 102 -4.91 -11.92 -16.25
C LEU A 102 -4.24 -12.09 -17.61
N PHE A 103 -5.03 -12.53 -18.57
CA PHE A 103 -4.61 -12.69 -19.97
C PHE A 103 -5.58 -11.93 -20.87
N ASP A 104 -5.07 -11.39 -21.97
CA ASP A 104 -5.93 -10.83 -23.02
C ASP A 104 -6.55 -11.94 -23.90
N ALA A 105 -7.32 -11.52 -24.91
CA ALA A 105 -7.99 -12.43 -25.85
C ALA A 105 -7.00 -13.26 -26.69
N GLU A 106 -5.78 -12.76 -26.84
CA GLU A 106 -4.67 -13.39 -27.56
C GLU A 106 -3.81 -14.28 -26.64
N GLY A 107 -4.17 -14.39 -25.34
CA GLY A 107 -3.49 -15.20 -24.35
C GLY A 107 -2.19 -14.58 -23.84
N GLN A 108 -1.98 -13.26 -24.02
CA GLN A 108 -0.81 -12.57 -23.47
C GLN A 108 -1.06 -12.15 -22.01
N PRO A 109 -0.06 -12.28 -21.14
CA PRO A 109 -0.19 -11.89 -19.73
C PRO A 109 -0.37 -10.37 -19.60
N ARG A 110 -1.29 -9.95 -18.73
CA ARG A 110 -1.63 -8.55 -18.42
C ARG A 110 -1.47 -8.20 -16.95
N GLY A 111 -0.73 -9.04 -16.20
CA GLY A 111 -0.56 -8.90 -14.75
C GLY A 111 -1.72 -9.49 -13.98
N VAL A 112 -1.98 -8.98 -12.79
CA VAL A 112 -2.97 -9.52 -11.84
C VAL A 112 -4.14 -8.58 -11.57
N GLU A 113 -4.12 -7.37 -12.15
CA GLU A 113 -5.15 -6.34 -11.97
C GLU A 113 -5.58 -5.73 -13.29
N ALA A 114 -6.89 -5.56 -13.48
CA ALA A 114 -7.47 -4.83 -14.60
C ALA A 114 -8.00 -3.46 -14.15
N ILE A 115 -7.69 -2.40 -14.89
CA ILE A 115 -8.31 -1.09 -14.70
C ILE A 115 -9.68 -1.12 -15.40
N LEU A 116 -10.75 -0.95 -14.61
CA LEU A 116 -12.12 -0.96 -15.13
C LEU A 116 -12.55 0.42 -15.63
N SER A 117 -12.24 1.48 -14.88
CA SER A 117 -12.65 2.86 -15.20
C SER A 117 -11.89 3.88 -14.36
N SER A 118 -11.94 5.13 -14.79
CA SER A 118 -11.67 6.29 -13.93
C SER A 118 -12.93 6.69 -13.18
N VAL A 119 -12.76 7.09 -11.92
CA VAL A 119 -13.85 7.54 -11.03
C VAL A 119 -13.45 8.90 -10.47
N GLN A 120 -14.30 9.91 -10.67
CA GLN A 120 -14.13 11.22 -10.06
C GLN A 120 -14.77 11.26 -8.69
N VAL A 121 -13.97 11.54 -7.65
CA VAL A 121 -14.43 11.78 -6.29
C VAL A 121 -14.51 13.28 -6.05
N VAL A 122 -15.58 13.72 -5.40
CA VAL A 122 -15.79 15.12 -4.99
C VAL A 122 -16.06 15.20 -3.49
N LEU A 123 -15.75 16.34 -2.89
CA LEU A 123 -16.15 16.60 -1.51
C LEU A 123 -17.65 16.83 -1.43
N PRO A 124 -18.32 16.42 -0.34
CA PRO A 124 -19.75 16.63 -0.18
C PRO A 124 -20.08 18.12 -0.04
N VAL A 125 -21.11 18.59 -0.75
CA VAL A 125 -21.56 19.99 -0.71
C VAL A 125 -21.98 20.41 0.70
N THR A 126 -22.66 19.51 1.42
CA THR A 126 -22.99 19.72 2.84
C THR A 126 -21.94 19.01 3.69
N PRO A 127 -21.22 19.71 4.59
CA PRO A 127 -20.23 19.10 5.44
C PRO A 127 -20.75 17.86 6.18
N LEU A 128 -19.91 16.85 6.31
CA LEU A 128 -20.20 15.67 7.10
C LEU A 128 -19.91 15.94 8.58
N PRO A 129 -20.57 15.25 9.50
CA PRO A 129 -20.15 15.26 10.91
C PRO A 129 -18.78 14.59 11.06
N ALA A 130 -17.99 15.04 12.04
CA ALA A 130 -16.62 14.54 12.24
C ALA A 130 -16.57 13.02 12.49
N GLU A 131 -17.63 12.48 13.07
CA GLU A 131 -17.80 11.06 13.37
C GLU A 131 -17.95 10.18 12.13
N ALA A 132 -18.14 10.79 10.95
CA ALA A 132 -18.15 10.06 9.68
C ALA A 132 -16.76 9.56 9.26
N LEU A 133 -15.69 10.18 9.79
CA LEU A 133 -14.32 9.73 9.52
C LEU A 133 -14.02 8.41 10.23
N PRO A 134 -13.35 7.45 9.55
CA PRO A 134 -13.01 6.16 10.14
C PRO A 134 -11.75 6.27 11.03
N VAL A 135 -11.82 7.09 12.06
CA VAL A 135 -10.73 7.33 13.01
C VAL A 135 -10.57 6.11 13.91
N GLN A 136 -9.38 5.51 13.90
CA GLN A 136 -9.08 4.36 14.76
C GLN A 136 -8.73 4.80 16.20
N TYR A 137 -7.93 5.86 16.31
CA TYR A 137 -7.46 6.43 17.58
C TYR A 137 -7.84 7.90 17.66
N PRO A 138 -8.94 8.24 18.34
CA PRO A 138 -9.38 9.63 18.49
C PRO A 138 -8.37 10.45 19.31
N LEU A 139 -8.09 11.64 18.81
CA LEU A 139 -7.22 12.63 19.46
C LEU A 139 -7.55 14.00 18.91
N THR A 140 -7.77 15.00 19.77
CA THR A 140 -8.11 16.34 19.32
C THR A 140 -6.97 17.31 19.57
N ALA A 141 -6.50 17.97 18.50
CA ALA A 141 -5.48 18.99 18.59
C ALA A 141 -5.68 20.06 17.51
N ASP A 142 -5.76 21.33 17.95
CA ASP A 142 -5.99 22.48 17.06
C ASP A 142 -4.65 23.13 16.69
N PHE A 143 -4.34 23.12 15.40
CA PHE A 143 -3.17 23.78 14.83
C PHE A 143 -3.55 25.19 14.39
N ASP A 144 -3.11 26.18 15.15
CA ASP A 144 -3.29 27.61 14.90
C ASP A 144 -4.76 28.02 14.62
N ARG A 145 -5.74 27.29 15.15
CA ARG A 145 -7.19 27.44 14.86
C ARG A 145 -7.53 27.36 13.37
N ARG A 146 -6.64 26.82 12.54
CA ARG A 146 -6.84 26.66 11.11
C ARG A 146 -7.26 25.26 10.73
N VAL A 147 -6.67 24.27 11.37
CA VAL A 147 -6.97 22.87 11.13
C VAL A 147 -6.93 22.11 12.45
N ARG A 148 -7.84 21.17 12.61
CA ARG A 148 -7.94 20.30 13.77
C ARG A 148 -7.58 18.88 13.38
N LEU A 149 -6.66 18.28 14.10
CA LEU A 149 -6.46 16.84 14.08
C LEU A 149 -7.56 16.18 14.91
N LEU A 150 -8.32 15.27 14.31
CA LEU A 150 -9.39 14.51 14.96
C LEU A 150 -8.93 13.14 15.45
N GLY A 151 -7.74 12.73 15.03
CA GLY A 151 -7.14 11.47 15.38
C GLY A 151 -6.34 10.88 14.24
N TYR A 152 -6.01 9.60 14.38
CA TYR A 152 -5.18 8.89 13.42
C TYR A 152 -5.61 7.42 13.29
N SER A 153 -5.16 6.78 12.22
CA SER A 153 -5.08 5.32 12.11
C SER A 153 -3.63 4.91 11.91
N LEU A 154 -3.29 3.71 12.33
CA LEU A 154 -1.94 3.19 12.29
C LEU A 154 -1.97 1.77 11.71
N SER A 155 -1.00 1.41 10.89
CA SER A 155 -0.83 0.03 10.45
C SER A 155 -0.58 -0.89 11.65
N ASN A 156 -1.02 -2.15 11.53
CA ASN A 156 -0.77 -3.13 12.58
C ASN A 156 0.73 -3.45 12.67
N GLY A 157 1.26 -3.53 13.90
CA GLY A 157 2.61 -4.03 14.16
C GLY A 157 2.77 -5.53 13.84
N PRO A 158 3.95 -6.09 14.01
CA PRO A 158 5.11 -5.45 14.64
C PRO A 158 5.82 -4.44 13.74
N PHE A 159 6.37 -3.35 14.31
CA PHE A 159 7.18 -2.35 13.59
C PHE A 159 8.65 -2.77 13.65
N ARG A 160 9.21 -3.12 12.50
CA ARG A 160 10.59 -3.64 12.41
C ARG A 160 11.53 -2.58 11.86
N ALA A 161 12.78 -2.60 12.29
CA ALA A 161 13.84 -1.82 11.66
C ALA A 161 13.87 -2.06 10.14
N GLY A 162 14.02 -1.00 9.35
CA GLY A 162 14.01 -1.04 7.90
C GLY A 162 12.63 -1.09 7.22
N ASP A 163 11.55 -1.29 7.98
CA ASP A 163 10.20 -1.21 7.44
C ASP A 163 9.75 0.26 7.30
N SER A 164 8.62 0.47 6.66
CA SER A 164 7.95 1.76 6.59
C SER A 164 6.79 1.79 7.58
N LEU A 165 6.84 2.72 8.54
CA LEU A 165 5.75 2.98 9.46
C LEU A 165 4.68 3.79 8.73
N THR A 166 3.52 3.19 8.43
CA THR A 166 2.41 3.84 7.74
C THR A 166 1.28 4.20 8.70
N PHE A 167 0.74 5.39 8.54
CA PHE A 167 -0.39 5.90 9.33
C PHE A 167 -1.20 6.89 8.50
N SER A 168 -2.43 7.19 8.93
CA SER A 168 -3.24 8.27 8.35
C SER A 168 -3.63 9.25 9.45
N LEU A 169 -3.57 10.53 9.13
CA LEU A 169 -4.09 11.62 9.95
C LEU A 169 -5.50 12.00 9.47
N PHE A 170 -6.36 12.35 10.40
CA PHE A 170 -7.71 12.77 10.08
C PHE A 170 -7.91 14.23 10.48
N TRP A 171 -8.13 15.06 9.48
CA TRP A 171 -8.19 16.49 9.61
C TRP A 171 -9.61 17.02 9.46
N GLN A 172 -9.95 18.00 10.28
CA GLN A 172 -11.07 18.90 10.08
C GLN A 172 -10.53 20.30 9.80
N VAL A 173 -10.91 20.85 8.67
CA VAL A 173 -10.51 22.22 8.30
C VAL A 173 -11.40 23.21 9.05
N LEU A 174 -10.79 24.13 9.78
CA LEU A 174 -11.49 25.15 10.58
C LEU A 174 -11.55 26.52 9.88
N ALA A 175 -10.62 26.78 8.97
CA ALA A 175 -10.53 28.00 8.18
C ALA A 175 -10.01 27.70 6.78
N ASP A 176 -10.46 28.43 5.77
CA ASP A 176 -10.01 28.26 4.40
C ASP A 176 -8.49 28.27 4.29
N GLY A 177 -7.97 27.34 3.50
CA GLY A 177 -6.55 27.22 3.23
C GLY A 177 -6.03 28.41 2.41
N ASN A 178 -4.83 28.85 2.69
CA ASN A 178 -4.18 29.96 2.01
C ASN A 178 -2.68 29.75 1.79
N GLU A 179 -2.12 28.68 2.31
CA GLU A 179 -0.69 28.34 2.18
C GLU A 179 -0.48 26.83 2.15
N PRO A 180 0.56 26.33 1.45
CA PRO A 180 0.88 24.92 1.41
C PRO A 180 1.59 24.49 2.70
N TYR A 181 0.92 23.66 3.50
CA TYR A 181 1.54 23.01 4.64
C TYR A 181 2.33 21.78 4.23
N VAL A 182 3.31 21.42 5.05
CA VAL A 182 3.99 20.13 5.02
C VAL A 182 3.76 19.46 6.38
N VAL A 183 3.25 18.23 6.35
CA VAL A 183 3.19 17.41 7.55
C VAL A 183 4.60 16.89 7.82
N PHE A 184 5.12 17.14 9.02
CA PHE A 184 6.27 16.41 9.52
C PHE A 184 5.83 15.36 10.53
N ALA A 185 6.46 14.20 10.48
CA ALA A 185 6.24 13.14 11.42
C ALA A 185 7.59 12.61 11.91
N GLN A 186 7.73 12.43 13.22
CA GLN A 186 8.99 12.03 13.86
C GLN A 186 8.77 10.82 14.75
N LEU A 187 9.66 9.85 14.63
CA LEU A 187 9.82 8.84 15.64
C LEU A 187 10.91 9.31 16.62
N GLN A 188 10.57 9.43 17.90
CA GLN A 188 11.44 10.01 18.92
C GLN A 188 11.79 8.99 20.00
N ASP A 189 13.04 8.97 20.43
CA ASP A 189 13.49 8.17 21.56
C ASP A 189 12.98 8.73 22.92
N LYS A 190 13.38 8.10 24.01
CA LYS A 190 13.00 8.48 25.38
C LYS A 190 13.49 9.88 25.79
N THR A 191 14.51 10.40 25.10
CA THR A 191 15.05 11.75 25.31
C THR A 191 14.39 12.82 24.43
N SER A 192 13.39 12.45 23.64
CA SER A 192 12.72 13.28 22.63
C SER A 192 13.61 13.60 21.41
N LYS A 193 14.70 12.88 21.22
CA LYS A 193 15.55 13.02 20.04
C LYS A 193 14.91 12.25 18.87
N PRO A 194 14.72 12.88 17.70
CA PRO A 194 14.25 12.19 16.51
C PRO A 194 15.25 11.13 16.06
N VAL A 195 14.76 9.91 15.81
CA VAL A 195 15.51 8.77 15.25
C VAL A 195 15.05 8.44 13.83
N ALA A 196 13.84 8.83 13.46
CA ALA A 196 13.33 8.76 12.09
C ALA A 196 12.45 9.98 11.82
N LEU A 197 12.43 10.44 10.57
CA LEU A 197 11.69 11.62 10.13
C LEU A 197 11.07 11.35 8.77
N GLY A 198 9.79 11.74 8.63
CA GLY A 198 9.08 11.83 7.37
C GLY A 198 8.51 13.24 7.19
N GLU A 199 8.63 13.79 6.01
CA GLU A 199 8.01 15.07 5.64
C GLU A 199 7.34 14.90 4.29
N ALA A 200 6.05 15.25 4.23
CA ALA A 200 5.29 15.23 2.99
C ALA A 200 4.17 16.28 3.02
N PRO A 201 3.84 16.91 1.90
CA PRO A 201 2.62 17.71 1.83
C PRO A 201 1.40 16.80 2.07
N PRO A 202 0.30 17.33 2.58
CA PRO A 202 -0.97 16.61 2.60
C PRO A 202 -1.34 16.15 1.19
N VAL A 203 -1.91 14.93 1.07
CA VAL A 203 -2.31 14.37 -0.23
C VAL A 203 -3.24 15.32 -1.02
N TYR A 204 -4.12 16.00 -0.32
CA TYR A 204 -4.89 17.12 -0.88
C TYR A 204 -4.29 18.44 -0.41
N SER A 205 -3.77 19.26 -1.34
CA SER A 205 -3.07 20.50 -1.04
C SER A 205 -3.87 21.39 -0.09
N SER A 206 -3.23 21.80 1.01
CA SER A 206 -3.85 22.63 2.04
C SER A 206 -4.28 24.02 1.55
N GLU A 207 -3.74 24.50 0.43
CA GLU A 207 -4.21 25.74 -0.22
C GLU A 207 -5.64 25.65 -0.74
N ARG A 208 -6.11 24.42 -1.00
CA ARG A 208 -7.46 24.13 -1.53
C ARG A 208 -8.48 23.81 -0.45
N TRP A 209 -8.05 23.68 0.80
CA TRP A 209 -8.92 23.30 1.90
C TRP A 209 -9.99 24.39 2.16
N LYS A 210 -11.21 23.93 2.46
CA LYS A 210 -12.32 24.80 2.82
C LYS A 210 -12.79 24.49 4.24
N ALA A 211 -13.20 25.53 4.95
CA ALA A 211 -13.76 25.37 6.29
C ALA A 211 -14.92 24.36 6.26
N GLY A 212 -14.84 23.35 7.11
CA GLY A 212 -15.77 22.22 7.16
C GLY A 212 -15.31 20.95 6.43
N ASP A 213 -14.24 21.01 5.60
CA ASP A 213 -13.70 19.81 4.96
C ASP A 213 -13.21 18.81 6.00
N LEU A 214 -13.50 17.54 5.73
CA LEU A 214 -12.96 16.39 6.45
C LEU A 214 -12.04 15.60 5.52
N LEU A 215 -10.81 15.38 5.94
CA LEU A 215 -9.78 14.78 5.09
C LEU A 215 -9.06 13.66 5.82
N ARG A 216 -8.82 12.55 5.12
CA ARG A 216 -7.87 11.51 5.50
C ARG A 216 -6.56 11.75 4.76
N ASP A 217 -5.47 11.74 5.48
CA ASP A 217 -4.15 12.12 4.97
C ASP A 217 -3.12 11.04 5.33
N PRO A 218 -2.82 10.12 4.40
CA PRO A 218 -1.89 9.03 4.63
C PRO A 218 -0.43 9.50 4.56
N HIS A 219 0.36 8.99 5.50
CA HIS A 219 1.79 9.26 5.63
C HIS A 219 2.58 7.98 5.90
N ALA A 220 3.88 8.06 5.63
CA ALA A 220 4.82 7.01 5.94
C ALA A 220 6.14 7.58 6.46
N ILE A 221 6.77 6.90 7.42
CA ILE A 221 8.12 7.19 7.89
C ILE A 221 8.98 5.95 7.65
N PRO A 222 10.08 6.03 6.88
CA PRO A 222 11.04 4.95 6.79
C PRO A 222 11.72 4.78 8.15
N LEU A 223 11.70 3.58 8.70
CA LEU A 223 12.43 3.25 9.91
C LEU A 223 13.88 2.91 9.54
N PRO A 224 14.88 3.43 10.27
CA PRO A 224 16.27 3.04 10.04
C PRO A 224 16.46 1.53 10.09
N ALA A 225 17.29 0.98 9.20
CA ALA A 225 17.56 -0.46 9.15
C ALA A 225 18.22 -0.98 10.42
N ASP A 226 19.01 -0.14 11.08
CA ASP A 226 19.72 -0.40 12.33
C ASP A 226 18.99 0.10 13.59
N LEU A 227 17.68 0.45 13.47
CA LEU A 227 16.90 0.96 14.60
C LEU A 227 16.86 -0.07 15.72
N PRO A 228 17.33 0.26 16.93
CA PRO A 228 17.28 -0.66 18.07
C PRO A 228 15.85 -1.00 18.47
N ALA A 229 15.66 -2.19 19.06
CA ALA A 229 14.41 -2.54 19.71
C ALA A 229 14.12 -1.59 20.88
N GLY A 230 12.87 -1.19 21.03
CA GLY A 230 12.47 -0.33 22.15
C GLY A 230 11.20 0.46 21.89
N ASP A 231 10.89 1.33 22.85
CA ASP A 231 9.73 2.21 22.80
C ASP A 231 10.11 3.57 22.21
N TYR A 232 9.35 3.97 21.20
CA TYR A 232 9.52 5.24 20.52
C TYR A 232 8.21 5.99 20.42
N ARG A 233 8.24 7.31 20.53
CA ARG A 233 7.05 8.16 20.41
C ARG A 233 6.90 8.64 18.98
N LEU A 234 5.72 8.42 18.40
CA LEU A 234 5.34 9.02 17.11
C LEU A 234 4.73 10.40 17.38
N ALA A 235 5.38 11.44 16.88
CA ALA A 235 4.94 12.83 16.99
C ALA A 235 4.74 13.42 15.60
N VAL A 236 3.72 14.27 15.42
CA VAL A 236 3.40 14.93 14.16
C VAL A 236 3.19 16.44 14.36
N GLY A 237 3.39 17.19 13.29
CA GLY A 237 3.10 18.61 13.26
C GLY A 237 3.02 19.13 11.82
N LEU A 238 2.81 20.43 11.68
CA LEU A 238 2.68 21.11 10.40
C LEU A 238 3.76 22.18 10.26
N LEU A 239 4.38 22.23 9.09
CA LEU A 239 5.33 23.26 8.67
C LEU A 239 4.67 24.22 7.69
N ARG A 240 4.96 25.51 7.84
CA ARG A 240 4.70 26.52 6.83
C ARG A 240 5.74 26.50 5.71
N PRO A 241 5.53 27.24 4.61
CA PRO A 241 6.51 27.33 3.52
C PRO A 241 7.88 27.87 3.98
N ASP A 242 7.91 28.73 4.98
CA ASP A 242 9.14 29.27 5.58
C ASP A 242 9.81 28.30 6.57
N ARG A 243 9.31 27.07 6.67
CA ARG A 243 9.77 26.02 7.59
C ARG A 243 9.46 26.28 9.07
N SER A 244 8.75 27.35 9.40
CA SER A 244 8.24 27.54 10.76
C SER A 244 7.14 26.51 11.06
N ARG A 245 7.08 26.08 12.32
CA ARG A 245 6.07 25.11 12.76
C ARG A 245 4.78 25.80 13.17
N LEU A 246 3.63 25.21 12.80
CA LEU A 246 2.34 25.70 13.30
C LEU A 246 2.23 25.39 14.79
N PRO A 247 1.82 26.39 15.62
CA PRO A 247 1.59 26.14 17.03
C PRO A 247 0.38 25.23 17.24
N VAL A 248 0.51 24.34 18.22
CA VAL A 248 -0.56 23.44 18.69
C VAL A 248 -0.52 23.37 20.22
N GLY A 249 -1.58 23.83 20.87
CA GLY A 249 -1.60 23.96 22.32
C GLY A 249 -0.48 24.88 22.84
N ARG A 250 0.43 24.33 23.64
CA ARG A 250 1.62 25.04 24.16
C ARG A 250 2.92 24.67 23.41
N GLY A 251 2.82 23.89 22.38
CA GLY A 251 3.96 23.38 21.60
C GLY A 251 3.77 23.59 20.10
N ASP A 252 4.46 22.78 19.35
CA ASP A 252 4.48 22.81 17.88
C ASP A 252 4.37 21.41 17.24
N GLN A 253 4.08 20.41 18.06
CA GLN A 253 3.85 19.02 17.65
C GLN A 253 2.91 18.31 18.62
N VAL A 254 2.31 17.23 18.16
CA VAL A 254 1.41 16.35 18.92
C VAL A 254 2.00 14.96 18.95
N VAL A 255 2.16 14.38 20.14
CA VAL A 255 2.50 12.95 20.28
C VAL A 255 1.23 12.14 20.05
N LEU A 256 1.22 11.30 19.01
CA LEU A 256 0.10 10.43 18.68
C LEU A 256 0.06 9.22 19.62
N THR A 257 1.20 8.52 19.72
CA THR A 257 1.30 7.28 20.50
C THR A 257 2.75 6.92 20.78
N THR A 258 2.94 5.88 21.60
CA THR A 258 4.21 5.18 21.75
C THR A 258 4.12 3.85 21.02
N LEU A 259 5.15 3.51 20.27
CA LEU A 259 5.28 2.29 19.48
C LEU A 259 6.43 1.46 20.01
N GLU A 260 6.21 0.16 20.10
CA GLU A 260 7.29 -0.80 20.32
C GLU A 260 7.88 -1.21 18.98
N THR A 261 9.20 -1.09 18.83
CA THR A 261 9.93 -1.52 17.64
C THR A 261 10.71 -2.80 17.91
N ILE A 262 10.86 -3.61 16.88
CA ILE A 262 11.62 -4.84 16.91
C ILE A 262 12.87 -4.65 16.04
N GLN A 263 14.04 -4.94 16.60
CA GLN A 263 15.28 -4.96 15.85
C GLN A 263 15.25 -6.08 14.81
N ARG A 264 15.78 -5.81 13.61
CA ARG A 264 16.00 -6.84 12.60
C ARG A 264 17.33 -7.55 12.89
N LEU A 265 17.33 -8.86 12.74
CA LEU A 265 18.57 -9.63 12.78
C LEU A 265 19.25 -9.52 11.42
N HIS A 266 20.53 -9.20 11.44
CA HIS A 266 21.38 -9.09 10.25
C HIS A 266 22.41 -10.23 10.26
N ASP A 267 22.64 -10.88 9.11
CA ASP A 267 23.65 -11.92 8.94
C ASP A 267 24.77 -11.40 8.04
N PHE A 268 26.00 -11.42 8.55
CA PHE A 268 27.21 -11.00 7.84
C PHE A 268 28.05 -12.19 7.39
N SER A 269 27.55 -13.41 7.58
CA SER A 269 28.26 -14.62 7.20
C SER A 269 28.00 -14.94 5.72
N PRO A 270 29.04 -15.06 4.87
CA PRO A 270 28.84 -15.45 3.48
C PRO A 270 28.08 -16.77 3.37
N PRO A 271 26.97 -16.83 2.60
CA PRO A 271 26.21 -18.05 2.45
C PRO A 271 26.97 -19.09 1.62
N SER A 272 26.70 -20.37 1.89
CA SER A 272 27.08 -21.45 0.98
C SER A 272 26.06 -21.50 -0.16
N VAL A 273 26.50 -21.42 -1.41
CA VAL A 273 25.65 -21.38 -2.60
C VAL A 273 25.97 -22.53 -3.55
N GLN A 274 24.94 -23.12 -4.20
CA GLN A 274 25.13 -24.20 -5.18
C GLN A 274 25.77 -23.67 -6.47
N HIS A 275 25.35 -22.48 -6.91
CA HIS A 275 25.82 -21.86 -8.15
C HIS A 275 26.36 -20.46 -7.83
N PRO A 276 27.68 -20.33 -7.58
CA PRO A 276 28.30 -19.04 -7.29
C PRO A 276 28.19 -18.06 -8.46
N LEU A 277 27.92 -16.81 -8.17
CA LEU A 277 27.90 -15.68 -9.09
C LEU A 277 28.64 -14.49 -8.48
N ASP A 278 28.95 -13.51 -9.32
CA ASP A 278 29.48 -12.22 -8.91
C ASP A 278 28.87 -11.13 -9.81
N VAL A 279 27.59 -10.84 -9.58
CA VAL A 279 26.85 -9.87 -10.41
C VAL A 279 26.41 -8.70 -9.54
N ARG A 280 26.80 -7.48 -9.94
CA ARG A 280 26.43 -6.25 -9.24
C ARG A 280 25.22 -5.59 -9.88
N PHE A 281 24.31 -5.17 -9.03
CA PHE A 281 23.16 -4.37 -9.40
C PHE A 281 23.39 -2.93 -8.91
N GLY A 282 23.91 -2.10 -9.81
CA GLY A 282 24.48 -0.81 -9.47
C GLY A 282 25.62 -0.98 -8.44
N ASN A 283 25.73 -0.01 -7.54
CA ASN A 283 26.69 -0.11 -6.43
C ASN A 283 26.04 -0.58 -5.13
N ARG A 284 24.76 -0.99 -5.15
CA ARG A 284 23.97 -1.21 -3.94
C ARG A 284 23.79 -2.67 -3.55
N ALA A 285 23.70 -3.58 -4.53
CA ALA A 285 23.53 -5.01 -4.27
C ALA A 285 24.46 -5.86 -5.13
N ARG A 286 24.86 -7.00 -4.60
CA ARG A 286 25.61 -8.04 -5.28
C ARG A 286 24.87 -9.36 -5.16
N LEU A 287 24.56 -9.99 -6.28
CA LEU A 287 24.08 -11.37 -6.31
C LEU A 287 25.31 -12.28 -6.21
N VAL A 288 25.44 -12.97 -5.07
CA VAL A 288 26.61 -13.82 -4.79
C VAL A 288 26.40 -15.26 -5.27
N GLY A 289 25.17 -15.64 -5.57
CA GLY A 289 24.86 -16.96 -6.11
C GLY A 289 23.38 -17.30 -5.99
N TYR A 290 23.05 -18.51 -6.42
CA TYR A 290 21.71 -19.05 -6.31
C TYR A 290 21.69 -20.55 -6.05
N ASP A 291 20.59 -21.04 -5.50
CA ASP A 291 20.27 -22.45 -5.35
C ASP A 291 19.01 -22.77 -6.15
N LEU A 292 19.06 -23.80 -6.96
CA LEU A 292 17.93 -24.32 -7.69
C LEU A 292 17.48 -25.64 -7.04
N ARG A 293 16.43 -25.56 -6.20
CA ARG A 293 15.96 -26.74 -5.46
C ARG A 293 15.21 -27.74 -6.30
N THR A 294 14.72 -27.34 -7.47
CA THR A 294 13.97 -28.19 -8.40
C THR A 294 14.59 -28.06 -9.78
N ALA A 295 15.35 -29.06 -10.21
CA ALA A 295 16.05 -29.05 -11.51
C ALA A 295 15.13 -29.31 -12.72
N THR A 296 13.93 -29.85 -12.49
CA THR A 296 12.96 -30.17 -13.54
C THR A 296 11.57 -29.80 -13.11
N ALA A 297 10.81 -29.12 -13.98
CA ALA A 297 9.41 -28.81 -13.78
C ALA A 297 8.58 -29.32 -14.97
N ARG A 298 7.32 -29.64 -14.72
CA ARG A 298 6.32 -29.92 -15.75
C ARG A 298 5.53 -28.64 -16.03
N PRO A 299 4.93 -28.49 -17.21
CA PRO A 299 3.96 -27.42 -17.45
C PRO A 299 2.90 -27.38 -16.35
N GLY A 300 2.63 -26.20 -15.78
CA GLY A 300 1.76 -26.02 -14.62
C GLY A 300 2.43 -26.31 -13.27
N GLY A 301 3.68 -26.76 -13.24
CA GLY A 301 4.46 -26.97 -12.01
C GLY A 301 5.23 -25.72 -11.58
N SER A 302 5.92 -25.83 -10.42
CA SER A 302 6.71 -24.74 -9.85
C SER A 302 8.20 -25.06 -9.86
N LEU A 303 9.03 -24.05 -10.08
CA LEU A 303 10.47 -24.04 -9.82
C LEU A 303 10.74 -23.25 -8.54
N THR A 304 11.58 -23.78 -7.65
CA THR A 304 12.01 -23.07 -6.46
C THR A 304 13.46 -22.60 -6.65
N LEU A 305 13.62 -21.29 -6.74
CA LEU A 305 14.89 -20.60 -6.87
C LEU A 305 15.16 -19.78 -5.58
N VAL A 306 16.34 -19.97 -4.99
CA VAL A 306 16.81 -19.14 -3.88
C VAL A 306 17.94 -18.26 -4.40
N LEU A 307 17.81 -16.95 -4.26
CA LEU A 307 18.82 -15.96 -4.63
C LEU A 307 19.52 -15.48 -3.37
N HIS A 308 20.84 -15.48 -3.39
CA HIS A 308 21.70 -15.03 -2.28
C HIS A 308 22.30 -13.68 -2.62
N TRP A 309 21.96 -12.68 -1.83
CA TRP A 309 22.35 -11.30 -2.02
C TRP A 309 23.32 -10.84 -0.96
N GLN A 310 24.18 -9.90 -1.32
CA GLN A 310 24.97 -9.09 -0.39
C GLN A 310 24.56 -7.62 -0.58
N ALA A 311 24.23 -6.93 0.50
CA ALA A 311 24.08 -5.48 0.49
C ALA A 311 25.47 -4.82 0.43
N LEU A 312 25.66 -3.87 -0.47
CA LEU A 312 26.90 -3.09 -0.58
C LEU A 312 26.73 -1.68 0.02
N GLU A 313 25.51 -1.17 0.00
CA GLU A 313 25.10 0.12 0.54
C GLU A 313 23.68 0.02 1.12
N THR A 314 23.25 1.05 1.83
CA THR A 314 21.85 1.20 2.27
C THR A 314 20.94 1.56 1.12
N PHE A 315 19.67 1.22 1.25
CA PHE A 315 18.66 1.48 0.24
C PHE A 315 17.64 2.51 0.76
N ASP A 316 17.32 3.47 -0.08
CA ASP A 316 16.31 4.51 0.15
C ASP A 316 14.91 4.10 -0.33
N HIS A 317 14.81 3.05 -1.16
CA HIS A 317 13.57 2.53 -1.72
C HIS A 317 13.56 1.00 -1.67
N ASN A 318 12.36 0.42 -1.63
CA ASN A 318 12.20 -1.01 -1.80
C ASN A 318 12.27 -1.39 -3.27
N TYR A 319 13.19 -2.32 -3.57
CA TYR A 319 13.31 -2.92 -4.88
C TYR A 319 12.57 -4.26 -4.92
N VAL A 320 11.95 -4.53 -6.05
CA VAL A 320 11.33 -5.80 -6.37
C VAL A 320 12.29 -6.60 -7.25
N VAL A 321 12.54 -7.83 -6.88
CA VAL A 321 13.30 -8.77 -7.70
C VAL A 321 12.33 -9.45 -8.65
N PHE A 322 12.56 -9.31 -9.94
CA PHE A 322 11.82 -10.06 -10.95
C PHE A 322 12.66 -11.23 -11.47
N THR A 323 11.99 -12.36 -11.67
CA THR A 323 12.59 -13.57 -12.22
C THR A 323 11.75 -14.08 -13.37
N HIS A 324 12.40 -14.37 -14.49
CA HIS A 324 11.74 -14.88 -15.68
C HIS A 324 12.30 -16.26 -16.06
N LEU A 325 11.40 -17.20 -16.31
CA LEU A 325 11.72 -18.43 -17.02
C LEU A 325 11.45 -18.19 -18.50
N VAL A 326 12.51 -18.25 -19.30
CA VAL A 326 12.45 -17.93 -20.73
C VAL A 326 12.78 -19.16 -21.57
N THR A 327 12.17 -19.27 -22.73
CA THR A 327 12.50 -20.27 -23.74
C THR A 327 13.76 -19.86 -24.51
N ALA A 328 14.32 -20.76 -25.35
CA ALA A 328 15.49 -20.47 -26.16
C ALA A 328 15.28 -19.34 -27.19
N ASP A 329 14.04 -19.00 -27.51
CA ASP A 329 13.61 -17.88 -28.35
C ASP A 329 13.16 -16.66 -27.55
N ASP A 330 13.66 -16.50 -26.31
CA ASP A 330 13.46 -15.37 -25.37
C ASP A 330 11.99 -15.10 -24.98
N ARG A 331 11.10 -16.09 -25.13
CA ARG A 331 9.71 -15.94 -24.72
C ARG A 331 9.57 -16.28 -23.23
N ILE A 332 8.94 -15.40 -22.46
CA ILE A 332 8.64 -15.63 -21.05
C ILE A 332 7.53 -16.69 -20.94
N VAL A 333 7.79 -17.78 -20.22
CA VAL A 333 6.84 -18.87 -19.96
C VAL A 333 6.51 -19.05 -18.47
N GLY A 334 7.18 -18.28 -17.61
CA GLY A 334 6.91 -18.17 -16.18
C GLY A 334 7.65 -16.96 -15.64
N GLN A 335 7.04 -16.30 -14.66
CA GLN A 335 7.64 -15.14 -14.00
C GLN A 335 7.21 -15.03 -12.55
N ARG A 336 8.04 -14.36 -11.75
CA ARG A 336 7.69 -13.96 -10.40
C ARG A 336 8.41 -12.67 -10.04
N ASP A 337 7.63 -11.71 -9.56
CA ASP A 337 8.11 -10.42 -9.07
C ASP A 337 7.79 -10.33 -7.59
N GLN A 338 8.81 -10.11 -6.76
CA GLN A 338 8.60 -10.02 -5.32
C GLN A 338 9.69 -9.24 -4.60
N VAL A 339 9.32 -8.66 -3.47
CA VAL A 339 10.28 -8.14 -2.49
C VAL A 339 11.07 -9.34 -1.92
N PRO A 340 12.41 -9.20 -1.70
CA PRO A 340 13.24 -10.27 -1.16
C PRO A 340 12.65 -10.96 0.08
N GLY A 341 12.93 -12.26 0.22
CA GLY A 341 12.45 -13.08 1.32
C GLY A 341 10.92 -13.23 1.36
N ASN A 342 10.22 -13.25 0.22
CA ASN A 342 8.75 -13.26 0.12
C ASN A 342 8.10 -12.06 0.83
N GLY A 343 8.73 -10.88 0.75
CA GLY A 343 8.26 -9.65 1.40
C GLY A 343 8.81 -9.43 2.82
N ALA A 344 9.48 -10.43 3.40
CA ALA A 344 9.99 -10.33 4.76
C ALA A 344 11.29 -9.51 4.89
N TYR A 345 12.03 -9.34 3.79
CA TYR A 345 13.31 -8.62 3.75
C TYR A 345 13.29 -7.49 2.72
N PRO A 346 12.53 -6.41 2.94
CA PRO A 346 12.54 -5.27 2.04
C PRO A 346 13.96 -4.70 1.94
N THR A 347 14.37 -4.26 0.76
CA THR A 347 15.75 -3.77 0.56
C THR A 347 16.10 -2.57 1.44
N THR A 348 15.12 -1.76 1.84
CA THR A 348 15.29 -0.68 2.83
C THR A 348 15.74 -1.17 4.21
N SER A 349 15.62 -2.47 4.50
CA SER A 349 16.09 -3.08 5.74
C SER A 349 17.52 -3.63 5.67
N TRP A 350 18.14 -3.57 4.49
CA TRP A 350 19.50 -4.09 4.32
C TRP A 350 20.53 -3.07 4.77
N ILE A 351 21.59 -3.55 5.41
CA ILE A 351 22.74 -2.74 5.80
C ILE A 351 24.01 -3.24 5.09
N PRO A 352 25.02 -2.37 4.91
CA PRO A 352 26.23 -2.75 4.20
C PRO A 352 26.85 -4.02 4.78
N ASP A 353 27.37 -4.88 3.88
CA ASP A 353 27.99 -6.18 4.15
C ASP A 353 27.07 -7.30 4.66
N GLU A 354 25.76 -7.06 4.78
CA GLU A 354 24.76 -8.08 5.11
C GLU A 354 24.51 -9.02 3.91
N TYR A 355 24.25 -10.32 4.21
CA TYR A 355 23.92 -11.36 3.23
C TYR A 355 22.48 -11.82 3.33
#